data_d5c91a521aefdf1e728d54e067a96d62
#
_entry.id   d5c91a521aefdf1e728d54e067a96d62
#
_cell.length_a   1.000
_cell.length_b   1.000
_cell.length_c   1.000
_cell.angle_alpha   90.00
_cell.angle_beta   90.00
_cell.angle_gamma   90.00
#
_symmetry.space_group_name_H-M   'P 1'
#
loop_
_entity.id
_entity.type
_entity.pdbx_description
1 polymer ?
#
loop_
_entity_poly.entity_id
_entity_poly.type
_entity_poly.pdbx_seq_one_letter_code
_entity_poly.pdbx_strand_id
1 'polypeptide(L)' 'MIKEENINRLTHLKAIVQSMPEKPGTYQYYDSNHNIIYVGKAKNLKRRVSSYFHKEVDRFKTKVLVSKIHDISYSVVNS' A
#
# COMPACT_ATOMS: atom_id res chain seq x y z
N MET A 1 -5.79 17.96 13.10
CA MET A 1 -4.43 17.65 13.41
C MET A 1 -4.14 16.20 13.10
N ILE A 2 -4.25 15.26 14.04
CA ILE A 2 -4.02 13.85 13.74
C ILE A 2 -4.98 13.35 12.65
N LYS A 3 -6.24 13.79 12.68
CA LYS A 3 -7.21 13.40 11.67
C LYS A 3 -6.86 13.90 10.28
N GLU A 4 -6.34 15.13 10.18
CA GLU A 4 -5.97 15.70 8.90
C GLU A 4 -4.76 14.96 8.31
N GLU A 5 -3.77 14.62 9.14
CA GLU A 5 -2.62 13.85 8.71
C GLU A 5 -3.05 12.47 8.19
N ASN A 6 -3.97 11.79 8.90
CA ASN A 6 -4.47 10.49 8.48
C ASN A 6 -5.26 10.58 7.18
N ILE A 7 -6.09 11.62 7.02
CA ILE A 7 -6.86 11.81 5.80
C ILE A 7 -5.91 12.07 4.62
N ASN A 8 -4.91 12.94 4.81
CA ASN A 8 -3.94 13.24 3.76
C ASN A 8 -3.13 12.00 3.39
N ARG A 9 -2.71 11.23 4.39
CA ARG A 9 -1.96 9.99 4.17
C ARG A 9 -2.80 8.99 3.38
N LEU A 10 -4.03 8.76 3.79
CA LEU A 10 -4.91 7.81 3.10
C LEU A 10 -5.24 8.27 1.69
N THR A 11 -5.46 9.56 1.48
CA THR A 11 -5.73 10.10 0.15
C THR A 11 -4.51 9.86 -0.76
N HIS A 12 -3.32 10.13 -0.26
CA HIS A 12 -2.09 9.88 -1.00
C HIS A 12 -1.95 8.41 -1.38
N LEU A 13 -2.14 7.51 -0.42
CA LEU A 13 -2.00 6.07 -0.66
C LEU A 13 -3.05 5.56 -1.63
N LYS A 14 -4.29 6.02 -1.51
CA LYS A 14 -5.36 5.61 -2.43
C LYS A 14 -5.08 6.08 -3.86
N ALA A 15 -4.51 7.27 -4.01
CA ALA A 15 -4.15 7.77 -5.34
C ALA A 15 -3.08 6.87 -5.98
N ILE A 16 -2.10 6.44 -5.20
CA ILE A 16 -1.07 5.53 -5.70
C ILE A 16 -1.72 4.21 -6.14
N VAL A 17 -2.57 3.64 -5.30
CA VAL A 17 -3.24 2.36 -5.60
C VAL A 17 -4.06 2.46 -6.86
N GLN A 18 -4.80 3.56 -7.04
CA GLN A 18 -5.63 3.75 -8.22
C GLN A 18 -4.82 3.86 -9.50
N SER A 19 -3.59 4.37 -9.40
CA SER A 19 -2.71 4.50 -10.56
C SER A 19 -1.93 3.22 -10.86
N MET A 20 -1.99 2.22 -10.00
CA MET A 20 -1.26 0.97 -10.21
C MET A 20 -1.83 0.18 -11.38
N PRO A 21 -0.95 -0.47 -12.17
CA PRO A 21 -1.42 -1.31 -13.26
C PRO A 21 -1.93 -2.66 -12.75
N GLU A 22 -2.85 -3.25 -13.50
CA GLU A 22 -3.31 -4.61 -13.22
C GLU A 22 -2.36 -5.60 -13.90
N LYS A 23 -1.12 -5.59 -13.45
CA LYS A 23 -0.03 -6.39 -14.01
C LYS A 23 0.77 -7.02 -12.88
N PRO A 24 1.52 -8.10 -13.17
CA PRO A 24 2.36 -8.71 -12.14
C PRO A 24 3.56 -7.82 -11.82
N GLY A 25 4.01 -7.91 -10.59
CA GLY A 25 5.15 -7.11 -10.16
C GLY A 25 5.44 -7.26 -8.69
N THR A 26 6.32 -6.39 -8.22
CA THR A 26 6.67 -6.28 -6.82
C THR A 26 6.22 -4.93 -6.28
N TYR A 27 5.98 -4.86 -4.97
CA TYR A 27 5.59 -3.61 -4.33
C TYR A 27 6.31 -3.50 -2.99
N GLN A 28 6.55 -2.25 -2.56
CA GLN A 28 7.21 -1.96 -1.29
C GLN A 28 6.42 -0.89 -0.55
N TYR A 29 6.30 -1.08 0.77
CA TYR A 29 5.67 -0.11 1.65
C TYR A 29 6.75 0.59 2.47
N TYR A 30 6.57 1.89 2.67
CA TYR A 30 7.51 2.75 3.39
C TYR A 30 6.83 3.37 4.59
N ASP A 31 7.59 3.57 5.67
CA ASP A 31 7.09 4.30 6.85
C ASP A 31 7.34 5.80 6.70
N SER A 32 7.04 6.57 7.76
CA SER A 32 7.20 8.02 7.74
C SER A 32 8.65 8.46 7.58
N ASN A 33 9.60 7.62 7.91
CA ASN A 33 11.04 7.89 7.77
C ASN A 33 11.59 7.36 6.45
N HIS A 34 10.70 6.93 5.56
CA HIS A 34 11.05 6.40 4.25
C HIS A 34 11.86 5.10 4.31
N ASN A 35 11.68 4.35 5.37
CA ASN A 35 12.25 3.01 5.50
C ASN A 35 11.28 1.98 4.94
N ILE A 36 11.82 0.99 4.24
CA ILE A 36 10.99 -0.11 3.72
C ILE A 36 10.54 -0.98 4.88
N ILE A 37 9.23 -1.13 5.05
CA ILE A 37 8.66 -1.94 6.12
C ILE A 37 8.02 -3.23 5.59
N TYR A 38 7.85 -3.34 4.28
CA TYR A 38 7.30 -4.55 3.69
C TYR A 38 7.62 -4.60 2.20
N VAL A 39 7.90 -5.81 1.71
CA VAL A 39 8.11 -6.07 0.28
C VAL A 39 7.25 -7.28 -0.07
N GLY A 40 6.53 -7.19 -1.18
CA GLY A 40 5.69 -8.29 -1.63
C GLY A 40 5.68 -8.46 -3.13
N LYS A 41 5.16 -9.61 -3.58
CA LYS A 41 4.96 -9.92 -4.99
C LYS A 41 3.48 -10.08 -5.25
N ALA A 42 3.05 -9.73 -6.45
CA ALA A 42 1.65 -9.87 -6.83
C ALA A 42 1.53 -10.24 -8.29
N LYS A 43 0.51 -11.04 -8.61
CA LYS A 43 0.15 -11.32 -10.00
C LYS A 43 -0.63 -10.16 -10.59
N ASN A 44 -1.31 -9.38 -9.75
CA ASN A 44 -2.02 -8.18 -10.12
C ASN A 44 -1.75 -7.15 -9.04
N LEU A 45 -0.88 -6.19 -9.32
CA LEU A 45 -0.42 -5.20 -8.36
C LEU A 45 -1.59 -4.40 -7.77
N LYS A 46 -2.42 -3.85 -8.64
CA LYS A 46 -3.53 -3.02 -8.18
C LYS A 46 -4.47 -3.78 -7.25
N ARG A 47 -4.84 -4.99 -7.64
CA ARG A 47 -5.75 -5.81 -6.87
C ARG A 47 -5.15 -6.21 -5.53
N ARG A 48 -3.89 -6.61 -5.54
CA ARG A 48 -3.22 -7.06 -4.31
C ARG A 48 -3.03 -5.92 -3.32
N VAL A 49 -2.51 -4.79 -3.79
CA VAL A 49 -2.28 -3.64 -2.91
C VAL A 49 -3.60 -3.07 -2.42
N SER A 50 -4.63 -2.99 -3.29
CA SER A 50 -5.96 -2.54 -2.87
C SER A 50 -6.50 -3.36 -1.71
N SER A 51 -6.23 -4.66 -1.70
CA SER A 51 -6.77 -5.55 -0.67
C SER A 51 -6.28 -5.19 0.73
N TYR A 52 -5.11 -4.56 0.85
CA TYR A 52 -4.59 -4.12 2.15
C TYR A 52 -5.41 -2.98 2.74
N PHE A 53 -6.07 -2.19 1.90
CA PHE A 53 -6.82 -1.01 2.33
C PHE A 53 -8.33 -1.24 2.35
N HIS A 54 -8.76 -2.49 2.22
CA HIS A 54 -10.17 -2.85 2.25
C HIS A 54 -10.71 -2.73 3.67
N LYS A 55 -11.93 -2.23 3.80
CA LYS A 55 -12.57 -2.04 5.11
C LYS A 55 -12.74 -3.34 5.89
N GLU A 56 -12.82 -4.46 5.18
CA GLU A 56 -13.12 -5.75 5.78
C GLU A 56 -11.88 -6.58 6.13
N VAL A 57 -10.72 -5.95 6.17
CA VAL A 57 -9.50 -6.66 6.57
C VAL A 57 -9.55 -6.92 8.06
N ASP A 58 -9.72 -8.18 8.42
CA ASP A 58 -9.86 -8.60 9.82
C ASP A 58 -8.55 -8.91 10.51
N ARG A 59 -7.48 -9.09 9.76
CA ARG A 59 -6.22 -9.52 10.35
C ARG A 59 -5.55 -8.36 11.07
N PHE A 60 -5.35 -8.53 12.35
CA PHE A 60 -4.70 -7.53 13.19
C PHE A 60 -3.34 -7.11 12.65
N LYS A 61 -2.53 -8.07 12.20
CA LYS A 61 -1.20 -7.78 11.64
C LYS A 61 -1.29 -6.87 10.41
N THR A 62 -2.25 -7.10 9.55
CA THR A 62 -2.44 -6.27 8.36
C THR A 62 -2.86 -4.86 8.76
N LYS A 63 -3.75 -4.73 9.73
CA LYS A 63 -4.17 -3.41 10.21
C LYS A 63 -3.01 -2.62 10.80
N VAL A 64 -2.15 -3.29 11.56
CA VAL A 64 -0.96 -2.64 12.14
C VAL A 64 -0.02 -2.20 11.02
N LEU A 65 0.22 -3.06 10.03
CA LEU A 65 1.06 -2.70 8.89
C LEU A 65 0.50 -1.49 8.16
N VAL A 66 -0.78 -1.53 7.80
CA VAL A 66 -1.43 -0.44 7.07
C VAL A 66 -1.31 0.88 7.82
N SER A 67 -1.42 0.85 9.14
CA SER A 67 -1.32 2.07 9.95
C SER A 67 0.06 2.71 9.87
N LYS A 68 1.09 1.96 9.49
CA LYS A 68 2.47 2.45 9.40
C LYS A 68 2.87 2.89 7.99
N ILE A 69 2.07 2.55 6.99
CA ILE A 69 2.40 2.86 5.60
C ILE A 69 2.22 4.35 5.34
N HIS A 70 3.28 5.00 4.85
CA HIS A 70 3.24 6.41 4.45
C HIS A 70 3.51 6.58 2.97
N ASP A 71 4.08 5.57 2.30
CA ASP A 71 4.31 5.63 0.87
C ASP A 71 4.38 4.22 0.29
N ILE A 72 4.17 4.11 -1.02
CA ILE A 72 4.18 2.84 -1.74
C ILE A 72 4.94 3.02 -3.04
N SER A 73 5.80 2.08 -3.37
CA SER A 73 6.41 2.01 -4.70
C SER A 73 6.19 0.61 -5.27
N TYR A 74 6.32 0.49 -6.58
CA TYR A 74 6.13 -0.80 -7.25
C TYR A 74 6.94 -0.87 -8.54
N SER A 75 7.17 -2.11 -8.98
CA SER A 75 7.83 -2.38 -10.27
C SER A 75 7.07 -3.47 -10.99
N VAL A 76 6.74 -3.23 -12.25
CA VAL A 76 6.10 -4.22 -13.11
C VAL A 76 7.18 -5.17 -13.62
N VAL A 77 6.87 -6.47 -13.61
CA VAL A 77 7.79 -7.47 -14.16
C VAL A 77 7.21 -8.04 -15.44
N ASN A 78 8.08 -8.27 -16.40
CA ASN A 78 7.73 -8.93 -17.65
C ASN A 78 8.12 -10.40 -17.53
N SER A 79 7.14 -11.26 -17.49
CA SER A 79 7.45 -12.68 -17.39
C SER A 79 6.77 -13.46 -18.47
#